data_94651dee4ec349f5154d003adeaeeec2
#
_entry.id   94651dee4ec349f5154d003adeaeeec2
#
_cell.length_a   1.000
_cell.length_b   1.000
_cell.length_c   1.000
_cell.angle_alpha   90.00
_cell.angle_beta   90.00
_cell.angle_gamma   90.00
#
_symmetry.space_group_name_H-M   'P 1'
#
loop_
_entity.id
_entity.type
_entity.pdbx_description
1 polymer ?
#
loop_
_entity_poly.entity_id
_entity_poly.type
_entity_poly.pdbx_seq_one_letter_code
_entity_poly.pdbx_strand_id
1 'polypeptide(L)'
;VSLSAREEKALPIGIYPAEAFCGGGEESLKNSIEKKAKRYGKLDKPFIICLNSLDIRTSGKIDVDNAIWGTLALSWSTNPESKDEKWIRQLDGVFCDEKGARLKNLTGVLVSKLYPHNVPVANYWLYEHPLSENKMDFNKIGLKFNYINKGKIIDNTGDDIGNILEISKDWLI
;
A
#
# COMPACT_ATOMS: atom_id res chain seq x y z
N VAL A 1 -11.20 11.07 -53.72
CA VAL A 1 -10.54 10.51 -52.54
C VAL A 1 -11.03 9.11 -52.38
N SER A 2 -10.21 8.11 -52.74
CA SER A 2 -10.63 6.71 -52.79
C SER A 2 -10.85 6.15 -51.37
N LEU A 3 -11.85 5.34 -51.19
CA LEU A 3 -12.13 4.63 -49.93
C LEU A 3 -10.93 3.81 -49.42
N SER A 4 -10.07 3.34 -50.32
CA SER A 4 -8.83 2.63 -50.00
C SER A 4 -7.82 3.48 -49.16
N ALA A 5 -7.75 4.78 -49.40
CA ALA A 5 -6.85 5.67 -48.63
C ALA A 5 -7.34 5.93 -47.20
N ARG A 6 -8.61 5.56 -46.90
CA ARG A 6 -9.16 5.63 -45.54
C ARG A 6 -8.97 4.33 -44.76
N GLU A 7 -8.95 3.21 -45.45
CA GLU A 7 -8.75 1.90 -44.84
C GLU A 7 -7.27 1.71 -44.39
N GLU A 8 -6.31 2.21 -45.16
CA GLU A 8 -4.88 2.15 -44.78
C GLU A 8 -4.52 3.02 -43.57
N LYS A 9 -5.37 4.01 -43.23
CA LYS A 9 -5.16 4.86 -42.05
C LYS A 9 -5.95 4.46 -40.80
N ALA A 10 -6.86 3.53 -40.95
CA ALA A 10 -7.60 2.95 -39.84
C ALA A 10 -6.78 1.80 -39.25
N LEU A 11 -5.73 2.10 -38.54
CA LEU A 11 -5.15 1.14 -37.60
C LEU A 11 -6.26 0.70 -36.65
N PRO A 12 -6.48 -0.62 -36.48
CA PRO A 12 -7.50 -1.07 -35.55
C PRO A 12 -7.24 -0.44 -34.18
N ILE A 13 -8.18 0.35 -33.73
CA ILE A 13 -8.18 0.86 -32.37
C ILE A 13 -8.11 -0.36 -31.47
N GLY A 14 -6.97 -0.58 -30.81
CA GLY A 14 -6.91 -1.60 -29.77
C GLY A 14 -5.77 -2.59 -29.76
N ILE A 15 -4.76 -2.49 -30.62
CA ILE A 15 -3.51 -3.19 -30.35
C ILE A 15 -2.46 -2.14 -29.90
N TYR A 16 -2.75 -1.48 -28.81
CA TYR A 16 -1.67 -1.04 -27.96
C TYR A 16 -1.10 -2.31 -27.33
N PRO A 17 0.25 -2.51 -27.35
CA PRO A 17 0.83 -3.49 -26.46
C PRO A 17 0.36 -3.08 -25.08
N ALA A 18 -0.56 -3.85 -24.51
CA ALA A 18 -0.88 -3.76 -23.11
C ALA A 18 0.39 -4.20 -22.42
N GLU A 19 1.21 -3.26 -22.00
CA GLU A 19 2.24 -3.54 -21.02
C GLU A 19 1.47 -3.95 -19.77
N ALA A 20 1.35 -5.26 -19.59
CA ALA A 20 0.82 -5.81 -18.35
C ALA A 20 1.90 -5.56 -17.29
N PHE A 21 1.78 -4.47 -16.57
CA PHE A 21 2.56 -4.23 -15.37
C PHE A 21 2.07 -5.20 -14.28
N CYS A 22 2.71 -6.35 -14.20
CA CYS A 22 2.57 -7.21 -13.04
C CYS A 22 3.53 -6.71 -11.96
N GLY A 23 3.03 -6.01 -10.94
CA GLY A 23 3.84 -5.49 -9.83
C GLY A 23 4.33 -4.06 -10.05
N GLY A 24 5.13 -3.56 -9.10
CA GLY A 24 5.75 -2.23 -9.13
C GLY A 24 4.97 -1.15 -8.37
N GLY A 25 3.75 -1.41 -7.94
CA GLY A 25 3.00 -0.50 -7.08
C GLY A 25 3.63 -0.41 -5.69
N GLU A 26 4.03 -1.53 -5.13
CA GLU A 26 4.75 -1.62 -3.86
C GLU A 26 6.07 -0.86 -3.87
N GLU A 27 6.86 -0.95 -4.95
CA GLU A 27 8.14 -0.24 -5.05
C GLU A 27 7.96 1.28 -5.12
N SER A 28 6.97 1.74 -5.86
CA SER A 28 6.60 3.16 -5.92
C SER A 28 6.20 3.69 -4.54
N LEU A 29 5.42 2.91 -3.78
CA LEU A 29 5.03 3.24 -2.41
C LEU A 29 6.23 3.28 -1.47
N LYS A 30 7.09 2.24 -1.47
CA LYS A 30 8.32 2.20 -0.67
C LYS A 30 9.17 3.45 -0.88
N ASN A 31 9.48 3.76 -2.15
CA ASN A 31 10.29 4.92 -2.50
C ASN A 31 9.67 6.23 -2.02
N SER A 32 8.36 6.37 -2.13
CA SER A 32 7.62 7.56 -1.67
C SER A 32 7.67 7.72 -0.16
N ILE A 33 7.48 6.63 0.60
CA ILE A 33 7.53 6.62 2.05
C ILE A 33 8.94 6.95 2.53
N GLU A 34 9.96 6.26 2.00
CA GLU A 34 11.35 6.47 2.38
C GLU A 34 11.83 7.90 2.10
N LYS A 35 11.48 8.44 0.94
CA LYS A 35 11.82 9.82 0.57
C LYS A 35 11.21 10.83 1.55
N LYS A 36 9.95 10.62 1.96
CA LYS A 36 9.27 11.48 2.93
C LYS A 36 9.87 11.32 4.34
N ALA A 37 10.10 10.10 4.80
CA ALA A 37 10.70 9.83 6.10
C ALA A 37 12.09 10.47 6.23
N LYS A 38 12.92 10.38 5.19
CA LYS A 38 14.25 11.02 5.16
C LYS A 38 14.17 12.56 5.18
N ARG A 39 13.15 13.14 4.52
CA ARG A 39 12.98 14.60 4.46
C ARG A 39 12.68 15.21 5.84
N TYR A 40 11.85 14.54 6.65
CA TYR A 40 11.45 15.05 7.95
C TYR A 40 12.44 14.70 9.06
N GLY A 41 13.37 13.77 8.82
CA GLY A 41 14.42 13.41 9.77
C GLY A 41 13.88 12.81 11.07
N LYS A 42 14.60 13.06 12.16
CA LYS A 42 14.23 12.60 13.51
C LYS A 42 13.37 13.64 14.19
N LEU A 43 12.14 13.27 14.51
CA LEU A 43 11.20 14.08 15.29
C LEU A 43 11.09 13.53 16.71
N ASP A 44 10.75 14.41 17.66
CA ASP A 44 10.52 14.09 19.08
C ASP A 44 9.07 13.73 19.40
N LYS A 45 8.20 13.71 18.38
CA LYS A 45 6.76 13.44 18.47
C LYS A 45 6.34 12.31 17.55
N PRO A 46 5.20 11.66 17.81
CA PRO A 46 4.61 10.71 16.89
C PRO A 46 4.46 11.30 15.49
N PHE A 47 4.88 10.54 14.49
CA PHE A 47 4.94 10.97 13.10
C PHE A 47 4.36 9.92 12.17
N ILE A 48 3.27 10.25 11.49
CA ILE A 48 2.61 9.41 10.50
C ILE A 48 2.79 10.02 9.11
N ILE A 49 3.25 9.22 8.16
CA ILE A 49 3.27 9.60 6.75
C ILE A 49 1.92 9.26 6.14
N CYS A 50 1.24 10.26 5.59
CA CYS A 50 0.01 10.08 4.82
C CYS A 50 0.31 10.19 3.33
N LEU A 51 -0.06 9.17 2.57
CA LEU A 51 0.07 9.11 1.11
C LEU A 51 -1.29 8.87 0.48
N ASN A 52 -1.66 9.71 -0.49
CA ASN A 52 -2.77 9.39 -1.37
C ASN A 52 -2.21 8.79 -2.66
N SER A 53 -2.36 7.48 -2.84
CA SER A 53 -1.85 6.77 -4.01
C SER A 53 -2.88 6.80 -5.13
N LEU A 54 -2.63 7.65 -6.12
CA LEU A 54 -3.41 7.73 -7.36
C LEU A 54 -2.80 6.86 -8.47
N ASP A 55 -1.70 6.17 -8.19
CA ASP A 55 -1.01 5.31 -9.15
C ASP A 55 -1.90 4.09 -9.46
N ILE A 56 -2.19 3.90 -10.75
CA ILE A 56 -2.99 2.77 -11.24
C ILE A 56 -2.33 1.42 -10.97
N ARG A 57 -1.00 1.41 -10.83
CA ARG A 57 -0.23 0.19 -10.52
C ARG A 57 -0.44 -0.29 -9.10
N THR A 58 -0.82 0.59 -8.18
CA THR A 58 -1.19 0.20 -6.81
C THR A 58 -2.61 -0.34 -6.84
N SER A 59 -2.76 -1.67 -6.92
CA SER A 59 -4.05 -2.32 -7.10
C SER A 59 -4.88 -2.39 -5.82
N GLY A 60 -4.24 -2.46 -4.66
CA GLY A 60 -4.96 -2.54 -3.39
C GLY A 60 -4.10 -2.87 -2.18
N LYS A 61 -4.73 -3.52 -1.19
CA LYS A 61 -4.11 -3.87 0.11
C LYS A 61 -2.83 -4.70 -0.05
N ILE A 62 -2.78 -5.61 -1.02
CA ILE A 62 -1.61 -6.49 -1.24
C ILE A 62 -0.36 -5.68 -1.54
N ASP A 63 -0.45 -4.69 -2.44
CA ASP A 63 0.70 -3.85 -2.78
C ASP A 63 1.15 -3.01 -1.60
N VAL A 64 0.18 -2.51 -0.81
CA VAL A 64 0.49 -1.72 0.39
C VAL A 64 1.11 -2.61 1.47
N ASP A 65 0.54 -3.81 1.72
CA ASP A 65 1.10 -4.79 2.65
C ASP A 65 2.53 -5.19 2.25
N ASN A 66 2.79 -5.42 0.96
CA ASN A 66 4.11 -5.75 0.46
C ASN A 66 5.08 -4.58 0.62
N ALA A 67 4.64 -3.35 0.35
CA ALA A 67 5.46 -2.18 0.57
C ALA A 67 5.85 -2.00 2.05
N ILE A 68 4.93 -2.22 2.97
CA ILE A 68 5.12 -1.97 4.40
C ILE A 68 5.87 -3.11 5.08
N TRP A 69 5.36 -4.34 4.92
CA TRP A 69 5.82 -5.52 5.66
C TRP A 69 6.84 -6.36 4.91
N GLY A 70 7.02 -6.10 3.61
CA GLY A 70 7.84 -6.89 2.70
C GLY A 70 7.02 -7.83 1.81
N THR A 71 7.61 -8.23 0.71
CA THR A 71 6.98 -9.02 -0.33
C THR A 71 6.57 -10.39 0.19
N LEU A 72 5.32 -10.77 -0.05
CA LEU A 72 4.84 -12.11 0.28
C LEU A 72 5.24 -13.07 -0.85
N ALA A 73 6.09 -14.04 -0.55
CA ALA A 73 6.60 -15.03 -1.49
C ALA A 73 6.18 -16.43 -1.09
N LEU A 74 5.90 -17.27 -2.09
CA LEU A 74 5.68 -18.69 -1.89
C LEU A 74 7.04 -19.41 -1.98
N SER A 75 7.41 -20.09 -0.92
CA SER A 75 8.58 -20.98 -0.88
C SER A 75 8.10 -22.42 -0.94
N TRP A 76 8.69 -23.20 -1.84
CA TRP A 76 8.40 -24.63 -1.95
C TRP A 76 9.70 -25.42 -2.13
N SER A 77 9.65 -26.69 -1.72
CA SER A 77 10.75 -27.62 -1.96
C SER A 77 10.81 -28.05 -3.42
N THR A 78 12.01 -28.14 -3.99
CA THR A 78 12.25 -28.76 -5.30
C THR A 78 12.26 -30.28 -5.23
N ASN A 79 12.24 -30.89 -4.02
CA ASN A 79 12.10 -32.31 -3.84
C ASN A 79 10.65 -32.74 -4.07
N PRO A 80 10.34 -33.61 -5.06
CA PRO A 80 8.98 -34.06 -5.37
C PRO A 80 8.26 -34.77 -4.21
N GLU A 81 9.00 -35.32 -3.27
CA GLU A 81 8.44 -36.01 -2.10
C GLU A 81 8.10 -35.05 -0.93
N SER A 82 8.59 -33.81 -1.00
CA SER A 82 8.32 -32.81 0.02
C SER A 82 7.12 -31.95 -0.39
N LYS A 83 6.11 -31.86 0.49
CA LYS A 83 4.96 -30.97 0.35
C LYS A 83 5.13 -29.66 1.12
N ASP A 84 6.34 -29.20 1.32
CA ASP A 84 6.66 -28.03 2.13
C ASP A 84 6.43 -26.74 1.34
N GLU A 85 5.18 -26.35 1.19
CA GLU A 85 4.79 -25.04 0.69
C GLU A 85 4.59 -24.07 1.86
N LYS A 86 5.29 -22.94 1.82
CA LYS A 86 5.20 -21.91 2.87
C LYS A 86 5.10 -20.53 2.23
N TRP A 87 4.13 -19.75 2.70
CA TRP A 87 4.12 -18.31 2.46
C TRP A 87 5.06 -17.64 3.46
N ILE A 88 6.06 -16.95 2.94
CA ILE A 88 7.05 -16.21 3.73
C ILE A 88 7.05 -14.75 3.30
N ARG A 89 7.21 -13.83 4.26
CA ARG A 89 7.47 -12.43 3.94
C ARG A 89 8.97 -12.22 3.86
N GLN A 90 9.38 -11.57 2.78
CA GLN A 90 10.76 -11.14 2.60
C GLN A 90 11.05 -9.93 3.48
N LEU A 91 12.34 -9.77 3.83
CA LEU A 91 12.78 -8.63 4.64
C LEU A 91 13.14 -7.45 3.71
N ASP A 92 12.18 -6.98 2.94
CA ASP A 92 12.34 -5.93 1.94
C ASP A 92 11.30 -4.81 2.06
N GLY A 93 10.58 -4.75 3.18
CA GLY A 93 9.56 -3.74 3.47
C GLY A 93 10.13 -2.42 3.98
N VAL A 94 9.24 -1.43 4.09
CA VAL A 94 9.59 -0.10 4.63
C VAL A 94 9.96 -0.19 6.11
N PHE A 95 9.29 -1.04 6.89
CA PHE A 95 9.51 -1.16 8.33
C PHE A 95 10.64 -2.11 8.72
N CYS A 96 11.10 -2.95 7.81
CA CYS A 96 12.17 -3.90 8.07
C CYS A 96 13.00 -4.21 6.83
N ASP A 97 14.26 -4.58 7.05
CA ASP A 97 15.15 -5.20 6.07
C ASP A 97 15.94 -6.32 6.74
N GLU A 98 16.90 -6.89 6.01
CA GLU A 98 17.79 -7.97 6.53
C GLU A 98 18.59 -7.52 7.76
N LYS A 99 18.79 -6.23 7.95
CA LYS A 99 19.53 -5.65 9.10
C LYS A 99 18.60 -5.38 10.30
N GLY A 100 17.30 -5.57 10.13
CA GLY A 100 16.29 -5.39 11.17
C GLY A 100 15.32 -4.23 10.90
N ALA A 101 14.86 -3.59 11.98
CA ALA A 101 13.86 -2.52 11.86
C ALA A 101 14.43 -1.25 11.26
N ARG A 102 13.70 -0.71 10.28
CA ARG A 102 14.01 0.54 9.57
C ARG A 102 13.06 1.65 10.01
N LEU A 103 13.43 2.89 9.72
CA LEU A 103 12.60 4.09 9.92
C LEU A 103 11.92 4.18 11.31
N LYS A 104 12.63 3.83 12.38
CA LYS A 104 12.11 3.79 13.76
C LYS A 104 11.61 5.15 14.26
N ASN A 105 12.01 6.25 13.63
CA ASN A 105 11.46 7.59 13.88
C ASN A 105 10.03 7.76 13.38
N LEU A 106 9.58 6.87 12.46
CA LEU A 106 8.22 6.87 11.91
C LEU A 106 7.30 6.07 12.83
N THR A 107 6.15 6.66 13.19
CA THR A 107 5.15 5.99 14.04
C THR A 107 4.20 5.12 13.25
N GLY A 108 3.89 5.52 12.03
CA GLY A 108 3.01 4.78 11.15
C GLY A 108 2.94 5.34 9.73
N VAL A 109 2.22 4.62 8.89
CA VAL A 109 1.95 5.01 7.50
C VAL A 109 0.46 4.85 7.21
N LEU A 110 -0.14 5.88 6.64
CA LEU A 110 -1.49 5.83 6.07
C LEU A 110 -1.37 5.93 4.55
N VAL A 111 -1.87 4.94 3.85
CA VAL A 111 -2.04 4.98 2.39
C VAL A 111 -3.53 5.03 2.08
N SER A 112 -3.96 5.88 1.17
CA SER A 112 -5.34 5.98 0.73
C SER A 112 -5.46 6.01 -0.79
N LYS A 113 -6.64 5.66 -1.29
CA LYS A 113 -7.07 5.89 -2.68
C LYS A 113 -8.26 6.84 -2.67
N LEU A 114 -7.97 8.09 -2.36
CA LEU A 114 -8.94 9.14 -2.18
C LEU A 114 -9.06 9.98 -3.44
N TYR A 115 -10.25 10.04 -4.00
CA TYR A 115 -10.64 10.92 -5.10
C TYR A 115 -11.79 11.83 -4.65
N PRO A 116 -12.03 12.98 -5.30
CA PRO A 116 -13.14 13.86 -4.93
C PRO A 116 -14.51 13.17 -4.90
N HIS A 117 -14.70 12.17 -5.76
CA HIS A 117 -15.97 11.46 -5.90
C HIS A 117 -16.13 10.24 -4.99
N ASN A 118 -15.09 9.80 -4.26
CA ASN A 118 -15.19 8.59 -3.44
C ASN A 118 -14.90 8.83 -1.95
N VAL A 119 -14.81 10.06 -1.50
CA VAL A 119 -14.41 10.42 -0.12
C VAL A 119 -15.11 9.59 0.96
N PRO A 120 -16.45 9.40 0.94
CA PRO A 120 -17.14 8.66 1.99
C PRO A 120 -16.81 7.17 2.05
N VAL A 121 -16.38 6.61 0.92
CA VAL A 121 -16.16 5.16 0.73
C VAL A 121 -14.73 4.85 0.27
N ALA A 122 -13.82 5.80 0.41
CA ALA A 122 -12.45 5.64 -0.03
C ALA A 122 -11.73 4.52 0.72
N ASN A 123 -11.01 3.70 -0.04
CA ASN A 123 -10.12 2.71 0.55
C ASN A 123 -8.92 3.40 1.18
N TYR A 124 -8.58 2.95 2.39
CA TYR A 124 -7.37 3.35 3.08
C TYR A 124 -6.78 2.20 3.87
N TRP A 125 -5.50 2.30 4.17
CA TRP A 125 -4.73 1.32 4.94
C TRP A 125 -3.79 2.07 5.87
N LEU A 126 -4.00 1.93 7.18
CA LEU A 126 -3.19 2.53 8.22
C LEU A 126 -2.37 1.44 8.90
N TYR A 127 -1.08 1.67 9.06
CA TYR A 127 -0.12 0.72 9.62
C TYR A 127 0.62 1.35 10.78
N GLU A 128 0.63 0.67 11.91
CA GLU A 128 1.46 1.01 13.06
C GLU A 128 2.86 0.45 12.86
N HIS A 129 3.89 1.25 13.10
CA HIS A 129 5.27 0.77 13.09
C HIS A 129 5.58 0.05 14.40
N PRO A 130 5.88 -1.28 14.39
CA PRO A 130 5.98 -2.10 15.61
C PRO A 130 7.12 -1.65 16.53
N LEU A 131 8.19 -1.12 15.96
CA LEU A 131 9.41 -0.69 16.68
C LEU A 131 9.67 0.81 16.57
N SER A 132 8.61 1.62 16.43
CA SER A 132 8.73 3.07 16.48
C SER A 132 9.32 3.56 17.81
N GLU A 133 10.21 4.54 17.75
CA GLU A 133 10.74 5.24 18.94
C GLU A 133 9.68 6.16 19.56
N ASN A 134 8.77 6.70 18.74
CA ASN A 134 7.72 7.63 19.17
C ASN A 134 6.35 6.92 19.10
N LYS A 135 5.97 6.28 20.20
CA LYS A 135 4.71 5.54 20.29
C LYS A 135 3.51 6.49 20.40
N MET A 136 2.39 6.06 19.82
CA MET A 136 1.08 6.67 20.05
C MET A 136 0.02 5.57 20.17
N ASP A 137 -1.11 5.92 20.73
CA ASP A 137 -2.27 5.04 20.78
C ASP A 137 -3.11 5.23 19.51
N PHE A 138 -3.00 4.28 18.58
CA PHE A 138 -3.71 4.31 17.30
C PHE A 138 -5.23 4.19 17.45
N ASN A 139 -5.74 3.63 18.56
CA ASN A 139 -7.17 3.59 18.82
C ASN A 139 -7.79 4.99 18.94
N LYS A 140 -6.99 5.99 19.35
CA LYS A 140 -7.45 7.39 19.43
C LYS A 140 -7.68 8.05 18.07
N ILE A 141 -7.16 7.46 16.99
CA ILE A 141 -7.43 7.95 15.63
C ILE A 141 -8.84 7.57 15.18
N GLY A 142 -9.37 6.45 15.71
CA GLY A 142 -10.69 5.92 15.34
C GLY A 142 -10.71 5.13 14.01
N LEU A 143 -9.65 5.20 13.21
CA LEU A 143 -9.53 4.47 11.94
C LEU A 143 -9.14 3.00 12.16
N LYS A 144 -9.51 2.14 11.21
CA LYS A 144 -8.98 0.76 11.12
C LYS A 144 -7.47 0.83 10.90
N PHE A 145 -6.71 0.00 11.61
CA PHE A 145 -5.26 -0.05 11.43
C PHE A 145 -4.69 -1.46 11.55
N ASN A 146 -3.52 -1.65 10.97
CA ASN A 146 -2.78 -2.90 10.98
C ASN A 146 -1.57 -2.76 11.91
N TYR A 147 -1.33 -3.77 12.75
CA TYR A 147 -0.18 -3.82 13.64
C TYR A 147 0.35 -5.25 13.78
N ILE A 148 1.54 -5.41 14.37
CA ILE A 148 2.10 -6.73 14.64
C ILE A 148 1.87 -7.10 16.10
N ASN A 149 1.30 -8.28 16.33
CA ASN A 149 1.19 -8.89 17.64
C ASN A 149 1.70 -10.34 17.58
N LYS A 150 2.71 -10.65 18.42
CA LYS A 150 3.34 -11.97 18.49
C LYS A 150 3.76 -12.52 17.11
N GLY A 151 4.31 -11.66 16.26
CA GLY A 151 4.78 -12.00 14.91
C GLY A 151 3.68 -12.18 13.86
N LYS A 152 2.42 -11.89 14.18
CA LYS A 152 1.30 -11.91 13.25
C LYS A 152 0.81 -10.50 12.95
N ILE A 153 0.46 -10.24 11.70
CA ILE A 153 -0.23 -9.02 11.31
C ILE A 153 -1.68 -9.13 11.75
N ILE A 154 -2.15 -8.15 12.48
CA ILE A 154 -3.51 -8.05 13.01
C ILE A 154 -4.17 -6.83 12.40
N ASP A 155 -5.38 -7.02 11.88
CA ASP A 155 -6.27 -5.94 11.46
C ASP A 155 -7.12 -5.53 12.66
N ASN A 156 -6.96 -4.28 13.14
CA ASN A 156 -7.83 -3.75 14.18
C ASN A 156 -9.09 -3.13 13.57
N THR A 157 -10.18 -3.19 14.32
CA THR A 157 -11.45 -2.57 13.94
C THR A 157 -11.41 -1.07 14.12
N GLY A 158 -12.21 -0.34 13.36
CA GLY A 158 -12.35 1.11 13.43
C GLY A 158 -13.34 1.60 12.39
N ASP A 159 -13.53 2.90 12.32
CA ASP A 159 -14.46 3.52 11.39
C ASP A 159 -13.86 3.74 10.01
N ASP A 160 -14.73 3.92 9.03
CA ASP A 160 -14.37 4.39 7.70
C ASP A 160 -14.16 5.91 7.71
N ILE A 161 -13.36 6.43 6.77
CA ILE A 161 -13.07 7.87 6.67
C ILE A 161 -14.36 8.71 6.58
N GLY A 162 -15.35 8.24 5.80
CA GLY A 162 -16.62 8.92 5.67
C GLY A 162 -17.35 9.10 7.00
N ASN A 163 -17.36 8.04 7.84
CA ASN A 163 -17.99 8.10 9.17
C ASN A 163 -17.28 9.10 10.09
N ILE A 164 -15.93 9.06 10.12
CA ILE A 164 -15.14 9.97 10.98
C ILE A 164 -15.30 11.43 10.56
N LEU A 165 -15.42 11.69 9.27
CA LEU A 165 -15.60 13.03 8.71
C LEU A 165 -17.07 13.45 8.63
N GLU A 166 -17.99 12.58 9.08
CA GLU A 166 -19.44 12.81 9.01
C GLU A 166 -19.95 13.14 7.59
N ILE A 167 -19.29 12.55 6.58
CA ILE A 167 -19.66 12.75 5.17
C ILE A 167 -20.67 11.69 4.76
N SER A 168 -21.85 12.13 4.30
CA SER A 168 -22.89 11.23 3.79
C SER A 168 -22.39 10.39 2.61
N LYS A 169 -22.84 9.13 2.55
CA LYS A 169 -22.58 8.28 1.38
C LYS A 169 -23.22 8.82 0.10
N ASP A 170 -24.25 9.65 0.24
CA ASP A 170 -24.91 10.32 -0.88
C ASP A 170 -24.13 11.54 -1.39
N TRP A 171 -22.96 11.82 -0.82
CA TRP A 171 -22.01 12.81 -1.36
C TRP A 171 -21.62 12.53 -2.81
N LEU A 172 -21.76 11.28 -3.24
CA LEU A 172 -21.50 10.83 -4.61
C LEU A 172 -22.64 11.27 -5.51
N ILE A 173 -22.53 12.45 -6.06
CA ILE A 173 -23.42 12.94 -7.10
C ILE A 173 -22.84 12.67 -8.48
#